data_ac38f1a2b43c39b7bd98e292f26d01c2
#
_entry.id   ac38f1a2b43c39b7bd98e292f26d01c2
#
_cell.length_a   1.000
_cell.length_b   1.000
_cell.length_c   1.000
_cell.angle_alpha   90.00
_cell.angle_beta   90.00
_cell.angle_gamma   90.00
#
_symmetry.space_group_name_H-M   'P 1'
#
loop_
_entity.id
_entity.type
_entity.pdbx_description
1 polymer ?
#
loop_
_entity_poly.entity_id
_entity_poly.type
_entity_poly.pdbx_seq_one_letter_code
_entity_poly.pdbx_strand_id
1 'polypeptide(L)'
;MENIVPFKEWEQLIEPYYYVRRGDGRGRPPVGIERMLRLYLLQVWYNLADEALEDNIYDSLAMQKFAGIDLMSESVPDATTLCLFRQLPEKNKLQQKMMTDLTEALKKSRIIMTKGTIVDATIIQASSSTKNEKKERDPYMKSAKKGNNRYFGMKAHIGVDKKSGLVHTVKTTPANVHGSTVALDLLHGKEKEAYGDSGYLGIDKKENAPKKMKFKIVKEMMIKYN
;
A
#
# COMPACT_ATOMS: atom_id res chain seq x y z
N MET A 1 -4.58 -7.50 -15.64
CA MET A 1 -3.55 -7.59 -14.59
C MET A 1 -2.23 -8.12 -15.12
N GLU A 2 -2.23 -9.19 -15.91
CA GLU A 2 -1.03 -9.78 -16.54
C GLU A 2 -0.12 -8.76 -17.24
N ASN A 3 -0.70 -7.76 -17.91
CA ASN A 3 0.04 -6.75 -18.68
C ASN A 3 0.42 -5.50 -17.87
N ILE A 4 0.07 -5.44 -16.60
CA ILE A 4 0.27 -4.23 -15.78
C ILE A 4 1.20 -4.51 -14.61
N VAL A 5 1.01 -5.65 -13.92
CA VAL A 5 1.84 -6.03 -12.79
C VAL A 5 3.21 -6.50 -13.30
N PRO A 6 4.31 -5.89 -12.86
CA PRO A 6 5.65 -6.23 -13.31
C PRO A 6 6.18 -7.46 -12.55
N PHE A 7 5.57 -8.64 -12.80
CA PHE A 7 5.90 -9.87 -12.07
C PHE A 7 7.38 -10.26 -12.20
N LYS A 8 7.97 -10.12 -13.38
CA LYS A 8 9.38 -10.49 -13.63
C LYS A 8 10.34 -9.60 -12.83
N GLU A 9 10.08 -8.30 -12.78
CA GLU A 9 10.88 -7.36 -12.02
C GLU A 9 10.76 -7.64 -10.51
N TRP A 10 9.57 -7.97 -10.04
CA TRP A 10 9.34 -8.31 -8.65
C TRP A 10 9.92 -9.68 -8.27
N GLU A 11 9.90 -10.64 -9.18
CA GLU A 11 10.57 -11.93 -9.00
C GLU A 11 12.07 -11.74 -8.79
N GLN A 12 12.73 -10.99 -9.68
CA GLN A 12 14.15 -10.66 -9.56
C GLN A 12 14.48 -9.90 -8.27
N LEU A 13 13.57 -9.04 -7.82
CA LEU A 13 13.73 -8.26 -6.58
C LEU A 13 13.67 -9.17 -5.33
N ILE A 14 12.83 -10.21 -5.34
CA ILE A 14 12.60 -11.10 -4.21
C ILE A 14 13.58 -12.28 -4.20
N GLU A 15 14.04 -12.73 -5.37
CA GLU A 15 14.87 -13.92 -5.54
C GLU A 15 16.07 -13.99 -4.57
N PRO A 16 16.85 -12.92 -4.32
CA PRO A 16 17.98 -12.96 -3.40
C PRO A 16 17.59 -13.28 -1.94
N TYR A 17 16.35 -13.05 -1.55
CA TYR A 17 15.83 -13.22 -0.19
C TYR A 17 14.91 -14.43 -0.06
N TYR A 18 14.54 -15.05 -1.18
CA TYR A 18 13.63 -16.17 -1.18
C TYR A 18 14.37 -17.42 -0.66
N TYR A 19 14.25 -18.53 -1.20
CA TYR A 19 14.78 -19.76 -0.64
C TYR A 19 16.22 -20.03 -1.11
N VAL A 20 17.18 -19.99 -0.19
CA VAL A 20 18.51 -20.52 -0.45
C VAL A 20 18.43 -22.05 -0.30
N ARG A 21 18.46 -22.78 -1.42
CA ARG A 21 18.53 -24.24 -1.40
C ARG A 21 19.65 -24.67 -0.49
N ARG A 22 19.36 -25.55 0.49
CA ARG A 22 20.40 -26.27 1.18
C ARG A 22 21.23 -27.03 0.14
N GLY A 23 22.54 -26.92 0.19
CA GLY A 23 23.42 -27.49 -0.82
C GLY A 23 23.36 -29.03 -0.96
N ASP A 24 22.63 -29.71 -0.06
CA ASP A 24 22.40 -31.16 -0.09
C ASP A 24 21.21 -31.60 -0.97
N GLY A 25 20.48 -30.64 -1.58
CA GLY A 25 19.36 -30.93 -2.46
C GLY A 25 18.15 -31.60 -1.80
N ARG A 26 18.14 -31.74 -0.47
CA ARG A 26 17.06 -32.40 0.30
C ARG A 26 15.95 -31.43 0.60
N GLY A 27 14.70 -31.90 0.56
CA GLY A 27 13.49 -31.16 0.90
C GLY A 27 12.59 -30.91 -0.30
N ARG A 28 11.34 -30.46 -0.03
CA ARG A 28 10.38 -30.07 -1.07
C ARG A 28 10.91 -28.82 -1.77
N PRO A 29 10.93 -28.76 -3.11
CA PRO A 29 11.29 -27.54 -3.82
C PRO A 29 10.36 -26.39 -3.42
N PRO A 30 10.88 -25.15 -3.31
CA PRO A 30 10.06 -24.01 -2.99
C PRO A 30 9.04 -23.74 -4.11
N VAL A 31 7.90 -23.20 -3.75
CA VAL A 31 6.91 -22.70 -4.72
C VAL A 31 7.53 -21.53 -5.51
N GLY A 32 7.27 -21.41 -6.81
CA GLY A 32 7.81 -20.34 -7.63
C GLY A 32 7.41 -18.95 -7.11
N ILE A 33 8.33 -18.00 -7.17
CA ILE A 33 8.13 -16.64 -6.61
C ILE A 33 6.94 -15.94 -7.28
N GLU A 34 6.81 -16.03 -8.60
CA GLU A 34 5.68 -15.43 -9.33
C GLU A 34 4.34 -15.97 -8.82
N ARG A 35 4.24 -17.28 -8.59
CA ARG A 35 3.04 -17.90 -8.02
C ARG A 35 2.75 -17.35 -6.62
N MET A 36 3.74 -17.27 -5.77
CA MET A 36 3.60 -16.70 -4.43
C MET A 36 3.18 -15.22 -4.47
N LEU A 37 3.70 -14.44 -5.41
CA LEU A 37 3.28 -13.07 -5.64
C LEU A 37 1.81 -12.99 -6.07
N ARG A 38 1.36 -13.87 -6.95
CA ARG A 38 -0.04 -13.94 -7.39
C ARG A 38 -0.98 -14.27 -6.23
N LEU A 39 -0.60 -15.22 -5.38
CA LEU A 39 -1.34 -15.57 -4.17
C LEU A 39 -1.39 -14.39 -3.19
N TYR A 40 -0.26 -13.72 -2.96
CA TYR A 40 -0.21 -12.53 -2.12
C TYR A 40 -1.10 -11.40 -2.65
N LEU A 41 -1.14 -11.16 -3.97
CA LEU A 41 -2.03 -10.17 -4.57
C LEU A 41 -3.51 -10.54 -4.40
N LEU A 42 -3.89 -11.81 -4.56
CA LEU A 42 -5.26 -12.27 -4.27
C LEU A 42 -5.63 -12.00 -2.81
N GLN A 43 -4.73 -12.31 -1.88
CA GLN A 43 -4.95 -12.03 -0.47
C GLN A 43 -5.22 -10.55 -0.19
N VAL A 44 -4.41 -9.66 -0.77
CA VAL A 44 -4.56 -8.20 -0.60
C VAL A 44 -5.84 -7.69 -1.26
N TRP A 45 -6.16 -8.12 -2.48
CA TRP A 45 -7.32 -7.62 -3.22
C TRP A 45 -8.65 -8.04 -2.62
N TYR A 46 -8.72 -9.25 -2.08
CA TYR A 46 -9.93 -9.79 -1.48
C TYR A 46 -9.95 -9.68 0.05
N ASN A 47 -8.89 -9.10 0.64
CA ASN A 47 -8.73 -8.95 2.10
C ASN A 47 -8.92 -10.27 2.86
N LEU A 48 -8.25 -11.33 2.39
CA LEU A 48 -8.36 -12.68 2.93
C LEU A 48 -7.31 -12.93 4.02
N ALA A 49 -7.69 -13.68 5.06
CA ALA A 49 -6.73 -14.29 5.97
C ALA A 49 -5.93 -15.40 5.25
N ASP A 50 -4.81 -15.84 5.81
CA ASP A 50 -3.94 -16.84 5.17
C ASP A 50 -4.69 -18.16 4.92
N GLU A 51 -5.46 -18.66 5.90
CA GLU A 51 -6.29 -19.86 5.80
C GLU A 51 -7.45 -19.66 4.79
N ALA A 52 -8.11 -18.49 4.86
CA ALA A 52 -9.22 -18.20 3.96
C ALA A 52 -8.77 -18.09 2.49
N LEU A 53 -7.53 -17.67 2.22
CA LEU A 53 -6.99 -17.65 0.86
C LEU A 53 -6.86 -19.07 0.31
N GLU A 54 -6.33 -20.00 1.10
CA GLU A 54 -6.21 -21.40 0.72
C GLU A 54 -7.58 -21.99 0.34
N ASP A 55 -8.58 -21.83 1.21
CA ASP A 55 -9.94 -22.32 0.98
C ASP A 55 -10.57 -21.71 -0.29
N ASN A 56 -10.43 -20.39 -0.46
CA ASN A 56 -10.98 -19.69 -1.63
C ASN A 56 -10.35 -20.14 -2.96
N ILE A 57 -9.07 -20.54 -2.95
CA ILE A 57 -8.44 -21.08 -4.16
C ILE A 57 -9.01 -22.45 -4.50
N TYR A 58 -9.29 -23.30 -3.52
CA TYR A 58 -9.95 -24.58 -3.77
C TYR A 58 -11.34 -24.40 -4.41
N ASP A 59 -12.07 -23.36 -4.03
CA ASP A 59 -13.44 -23.12 -4.49
C ASP A 59 -13.54 -22.28 -5.77
N SER A 60 -12.48 -21.54 -6.17
CA SER A 60 -12.55 -20.57 -7.26
C SER A 60 -11.64 -20.90 -8.43
N LEU A 61 -12.22 -21.38 -9.54
CA LEU A 61 -11.51 -21.60 -10.80
C LEU A 61 -10.79 -20.32 -11.32
N ALA A 62 -11.37 -19.14 -11.06
CA ALA A 62 -10.75 -17.87 -11.47
C ALA A 62 -9.48 -17.59 -10.69
N MET A 63 -9.48 -17.86 -9.38
CA MET A 63 -8.29 -17.71 -8.53
C MET A 63 -7.23 -18.76 -8.86
N GLN A 64 -7.62 -20.01 -9.09
CA GLN A 64 -6.71 -21.07 -9.56
C GLN A 64 -6.00 -20.67 -10.84
N LYS A 65 -6.77 -20.22 -11.84
CA LYS A 65 -6.24 -19.78 -13.13
C LYS A 65 -5.29 -18.58 -12.97
N PHE A 66 -5.64 -17.61 -12.14
CA PHE A 66 -4.78 -16.46 -11.89
C PHE A 66 -3.49 -16.86 -11.16
N ALA A 67 -3.57 -17.74 -10.16
CA ALA A 67 -2.41 -18.25 -9.42
C ALA A 67 -1.56 -19.24 -10.22
N GLY A 68 -2.07 -19.76 -11.34
CA GLY A 68 -1.43 -20.81 -12.13
C GLY A 68 -1.37 -22.15 -11.39
N ILE A 69 -2.43 -22.47 -10.61
CA ILE A 69 -2.55 -23.72 -9.84
C ILE A 69 -3.52 -24.65 -10.55
N ASP A 70 -3.06 -25.88 -10.79
CA ASP A 70 -3.88 -26.98 -11.28
C ASP A 70 -4.06 -28.01 -10.16
N LEU A 71 -5.25 -28.04 -9.56
CA LEU A 71 -5.59 -28.95 -8.47
C LEU A 71 -5.55 -30.44 -8.84
N MET A 72 -5.51 -30.77 -10.13
CA MET A 72 -5.34 -32.16 -10.58
C MET A 72 -3.92 -32.66 -10.41
N SER A 73 -2.94 -31.75 -10.39
CA SER A 73 -1.51 -32.08 -10.37
C SER A 73 -0.79 -31.61 -9.11
N GLU A 74 -1.36 -30.65 -8.39
CA GLU A 74 -0.68 -30.03 -7.23
C GLU A 74 -1.68 -29.53 -6.16
N SER A 75 -1.16 -29.34 -4.94
CA SER A 75 -1.91 -28.75 -3.83
C SER A 75 -1.66 -27.25 -3.74
N VAL A 76 -2.62 -26.51 -3.21
CA VAL A 76 -2.48 -25.09 -2.85
C VAL A 76 -1.38 -24.97 -1.78
N PRO A 77 -0.50 -23.95 -1.84
CA PRO A 77 0.41 -23.63 -0.75
C PRO A 77 -0.35 -23.34 0.54
N ASP A 78 0.10 -23.89 1.64
CA ASP A 78 -0.54 -23.74 2.94
C ASP A 78 -0.41 -22.31 3.51
N ALA A 79 -1.25 -22.00 4.50
CA ALA A 79 -1.29 -20.72 5.20
C ALA A 79 0.09 -20.32 5.80
N THR A 80 0.87 -21.31 6.27
CA THR A 80 2.21 -21.06 6.84
C THR A 80 3.18 -20.59 5.76
N THR A 81 3.16 -21.23 4.59
CA THR A 81 3.98 -20.84 3.43
C THR A 81 3.65 -19.42 2.96
N LEU A 82 2.36 -19.07 2.92
CA LEU A 82 1.89 -17.73 2.57
C LEU A 82 2.35 -16.68 3.58
N CYS A 83 2.21 -16.97 4.87
CA CYS A 83 2.64 -16.10 5.96
C CYS A 83 4.15 -15.82 5.89
N LEU A 84 4.97 -16.84 5.69
CA LEU A 84 6.43 -16.72 5.56
C LEU A 84 6.81 -15.90 4.34
N PHE A 85 6.15 -16.13 3.19
CA PHE A 85 6.41 -15.34 1.98
C PHE A 85 6.10 -13.86 2.18
N ARG A 86 4.95 -13.52 2.77
CA ARG A 86 4.52 -12.14 3.02
C ARG A 86 5.52 -11.35 3.87
N GLN A 87 6.21 -12.02 4.79
CA GLN A 87 7.23 -11.39 5.63
C GLN A 87 8.50 -10.98 4.85
N LEU A 88 8.79 -11.58 3.71
CA LEU A 88 10.01 -11.30 2.95
C LEU A 88 10.07 -9.86 2.41
N PRO A 89 9.06 -9.38 1.67
CA PRO A 89 9.04 -7.98 1.24
C PRO A 89 9.10 -7.00 2.41
N GLU A 90 8.46 -7.34 3.53
CA GLU A 90 8.43 -6.51 4.73
C GLU A 90 9.81 -6.41 5.40
N LYS A 91 10.41 -7.54 5.75
CA LYS A 91 11.73 -7.61 6.40
C LYS A 91 12.83 -6.95 5.58
N ASN A 92 12.74 -7.05 4.25
CA ASN A 92 13.74 -6.53 3.32
C ASN A 92 13.37 -5.15 2.74
N LYS A 93 12.29 -4.53 3.21
CA LYS A 93 11.82 -3.19 2.82
C LYS A 93 11.59 -3.04 1.30
N LEU A 94 11.10 -4.10 0.66
CA LEU A 94 10.91 -4.15 -0.79
C LEU A 94 9.62 -3.48 -1.25
N GLN A 95 8.64 -3.26 -0.36
CA GLN A 95 7.31 -2.73 -0.71
C GLN A 95 7.40 -1.37 -1.42
N GLN A 96 8.33 -0.50 -0.99
CA GLN A 96 8.51 0.81 -1.61
C GLN A 96 8.97 0.68 -3.07
N LYS A 97 9.89 -0.23 -3.35
CA LYS A 97 10.36 -0.51 -4.71
C LYS A 97 9.25 -1.12 -5.56
N MET A 98 8.52 -2.10 -5.03
CA MET A 98 7.37 -2.73 -5.70
C MET A 98 6.30 -1.69 -6.06
N MET A 99 5.99 -0.76 -5.15
CA MET A 99 5.03 0.33 -5.41
C MET A 99 5.54 1.28 -6.49
N THR A 100 6.84 1.57 -6.51
CA THR A 100 7.46 2.42 -7.55
C THR A 100 7.36 1.75 -8.92
N ASP A 101 7.73 0.47 -9.03
CA ASP A 101 7.69 -0.29 -10.26
C ASP A 101 6.26 -0.40 -10.81
N LEU A 102 5.27 -0.66 -9.95
CA LEU A 102 3.86 -0.68 -10.34
C LEU A 102 3.40 0.70 -10.84
N THR A 103 3.76 1.77 -10.14
CA THR A 103 3.39 3.13 -10.52
C THR A 103 4.00 3.50 -11.89
N GLU A 104 5.23 3.10 -12.15
CA GLU A 104 5.86 3.29 -13.46
C GLU A 104 5.19 2.50 -14.57
N ALA A 105 4.82 1.23 -14.31
CA ALA A 105 4.07 0.42 -15.26
C ALA A 105 2.70 1.06 -15.60
N LEU A 106 1.99 1.56 -14.60
CA LEU A 106 0.72 2.27 -14.77
C LEU A 106 0.88 3.58 -15.56
N LYS A 107 1.97 4.32 -15.35
CA LYS A 107 2.31 5.52 -16.13
C LYS A 107 2.63 5.18 -17.60
N LYS A 108 3.44 4.14 -17.84
CA LYS A 108 3.74 3.66 -19.21
C LYS A 108 2.48 3.23 -19.95
N SER A 109 1.55 2.59 -19.27
CA SER A 109 0.24 2.19 -19.82
C SER A 109 -0.77 3.34 -19.93
N ARG A 110 -0.39 4.57 -19.58
CA ARG A 110 -1.24 5.77 -19.59
C ARG A 110 -2.51 5.65 -18.73
N ILE A 111 -2.50 4.79 -17.74
CA ILE A 111 -3.60 4.63 -16.77
C ILE A 111 -3.54 5.77 -15.75
N ILE A 112 -2.35 6.10 -15.24
CA ILE A 112 -2.12 7.28 -14.42
C ILE A 112 -1.75 8.46 -15.33
N MET A 113 -2.52 9.54 -15.26
CA MET A 113 -2.41 10.69 -16.19
C MET A 113 -1.47 11.80 -15.71
N THR A 114 -1.04 11.78 -14.47
CA THR A 114 -0.06 12.71 -13.86
C THR A 114 -0.35 14.22 -14.00
N LYS A 115 -1.56 14.62 -14.38
CA LYS A 115 -1.92 16.03 -14.58
C LYS A 115 -2.43 16.75 -13.34
N GLY A 116 -2.98 16.00 -12.39
CA GLY A 116 -3.53 16.54 -11.16
C GLY A 116 -3.50 15.48 -10.06
N THR A 117 -3.14 15.88 -8.85
CA THR A 117 -3.07 15.02 -7.67
C THR A 117 -4.09 15.47 -6.63
N ILE A 118 -4.84 14.52 -6.09
CA ILE A 118 -5.68 14.70 -4.91
C ILE A 118 -4.86 14.20 -3.72
N VAL A 119 -4.75 15.03 -2.69
CA VAL A 119 -4.07 14.66 -1.44
C VAL A 119 -5.10 14.43 -0.34
N ASP A 120 -4.94 13.33 0.39
CA ASP A 120 -5.79 12.97 1.52
C ASP A 120 -4.99 12.20 2.56
N ALA A 121 -5.56 12.05 3.78
CA ALA A 121 -4.95 11.31 4.85
C ALA A 121 -5.97 10.55 5.69
N THR A 122 -5.69 9.29 5.96
CA THR A 122 -6.50 8.45 6.83
C THR A 122 -5.72 7.99 8.04
N ILE A 123 -6.40 7.82 9.19
CA ILE A 123 -5.80 7.29 10.42
C ILE A 123 -5.88 5.76 10.38
N ILE A 124 -4.74 5.12 10.55
CA ILE A 124 -4.63 3.68 10.79
C ILE A 124 -4.57 3.50 12.30
N GLN A 125 -5.69 3.09 12.88
CA GLN A 125 -5.81 2.91 14.31
C GLN A 125 -5.11 1.64 14.77
N ALA A 126 -4.36 1.75 15.87
CA ALA A 126 -3.75 0.64 16.56
C ALA A 126 -4.31 0.53 17.99
N SER A 127 -4.07 -0.61 18.63
CA SER A 127 -4.42 -0.79 20.03
C SER A 127 -3.62 0.18 20.91
N SER A 128 -4.30 0.89 21.77
CA SER A 128 -3.67 1.74 22.78
C SER A 128 -3.30 0.97 24.06
N SER A 129 -3.52 -0.35 24.08
CA SER A 129 -3.24 -1.22 25.22
C SER A 129 -1.74 -1.28 25.53
N THR A 130 -1.41 -1.33 26.81
CA THR A 130 -0.07 -1.54 27.35
C THR A 130 0.08 -2.93 27.98
N LYS A 131 -0.84 -3.87 27.64
CA LYS A 131 -0.84 -5.25 28.17
C LYS A 131 0.18 -6.18 27.50
N ASN A 132 1.14 -5.65 26.79
CA ASN A 132 2.26 -6.40 26.23
C ASN A 132 3.32 -6.65 27.31
N GLU A 133 4.29 -7.52 27.01
CA GLU A 133 5.39 -7.89 27.91
C GLU A 133 6.17 -6.67 28.42
N LYS A 134 6.39 -5.66 27.56
CA LYS A 134 7.13 -4.43 27.89
C LYS A 134 6.28 -3.38 28.59
N LYS A 135 4.97 -3.58 28.70
CA LYS A 135 3.99 -2.60 29.24
C LYS A 135 4.09 -1.22 28.60
N GLU A 136 4.52 -1.14 27.35
CA GLU A 136 4.74 0.09 26.61
C GLU A 136 3.90 0.12 25.33
N ARG A 137 3.61 1.34 24.85
CA ARG A 137 3.01 1.56 23.53
C ARG A 137 4.11 1.68 22.49
N ASP A 138 3.77 1.36 21.24
CA ASP A 138 4.70 1.55 20.13
C ASP A 138 5.17 3.01 20.07
N PRO A 139 6.49 3.28 20.18
CA PRO A 139 7.06 4.62 20.21
C PRO A 139 6.84 5.41 18.90
N TYR A 140 6.64 4.72 17.79
CA TYR A 140 6.39 5.33 16.47
C TYR A 140 4.94 5.77 16.29
N MET A 141 4.04 5.31 17.14
CA MET A 141 2.62 5.66 17.09
C MET A 141 2.30 6.78 18.06
N LYS A 142 1.38 7.67 17.68
CA LYS A 142 0.93 8.80 18.52
C LYS A 142 -0.58 8.90 18.50
N SER A 143 -1.12 9.67 19.46
CA SER A 143 -2.55 9.95 19.50
C SER A 143 -2.90 11.20 18.70
N ALA A 144 -4.00 11.13 17.95
CA ALA A 144 -4.61 12.27 17.25
C ALA A 144 -6.06 12.42 17.67
N LYS A 145 -6.58 13.64 17.61
CA LYS A 145 -8.01 13.95 17.82
C LYS A 145 -8.66 14.23 16.47
N LYS A 146 -9.81 13.59 16.20
CA LYS A 146 -10.66 13.87 15.04
C LYS A 146 -12.09 14.02 15.55
N GLY A 147 -12.63 15.25 15.48
CA GLY A 147 -13.87 15.57 16.18
C GLY A 147 -13.74 15.37 17.69
N ASN A 148 -14.67 14.66 18.30
CA ASN A 148 -14.63 14.35 19.73
C ASN A 148 -13.85 13.07 20.08
N ASN A 149 -13.43 12.29 19.08
CA ASN A 149 -12.77 11.01 19.31
C ASN A 149 -11.25 11.14 19.27
N ARG A 150 -10.58 10.35 20.09
CA ARG A 150 -9.12 10.19 20.10
C ARG A 150 -8.75 8.84 19.47
N TYR A 151 -7.77 8.86 18.60
CA TYR A 151 -7.23 7.70 17.91
C TYR A 151 -5.75 7.58 18.22
N PHE A 152 -5.29 6.37 18.53
CA PHE A 152 -3.87 6.05 18.66
C PHE A 152 -3.44 5.23 17.44
N GLY A 153 -2.30 5.57 16.85
CA GLY A 153 -1.79 4.82 15.70
C GLY A 153 -0.92 5.66 14.77
N MET A 154 -1.00 5.32 13.49
CA MET A 154 -0.32 5.98 12.39
C MET A 154 -1.32 6.73 11.51
N LYS A 155 -0.81 7.57 10.63
CA LYS A 155 -1.58 8.22 9.57
C LYS A 155 -0.96 7.88 8.23
N ALA A 156 -1.76 7.36 7.31
CA ALA A 156 -1.38 7.19 5.92
C ALA A 156 -1.82 8.42 5.13
N HIS A 157 -0.86 9.07 4.50
CA HIS A 157 -1.08 10.17 3.56
C HIS A 157 -0.95 9.62 2.16
N ILE A 158 -1.89 9.95 1.28
CA ILE A 158 -1.94 9.44 -0.08
C ILE A 158 -1.98 10.58 -1.09
N GLY A 159 -1.26 10.38 -2.20
CA GLY A 159 -1.39 11.16 -3.42
C GLY A 159 -2.08 10.31 -4.48
N VAL A 160 -3.21 10.78 -4.97
CA VAL A 160 -4.11 10.05 -5.88
C VAL A 160 -4.19 10.80 -7.20
N ASP A 161 -4.02 10.10 -8.33
CA ASP A 161 -4.25 10.70 -9.65
C ASP A 161 -5.72 11.09 -9.82
N LYS A 162 -5.95 12.36 -10.11
CA LYS A 162 -7.31 12.94 -10.23
C LYS A 162 -8.20 12.19 -11.22
N LYS A 163 -7.64 11.72 -12.33
CA LYS A 163 -8.40 11.14 -13.42
C LYS A 163 -8.70 9.67 -13.22
N SER A 164 -7.69 8.90 -12.84
CA SER A 164 -7.82 7.44 -12.67
C SER A 164 -8.32 7.04 -11.27
N GLY A 165 -8.19 7.92 -10.27
CA GLY A 165 -8.46 7.58 -8.88
C GLY A 165 -7.42 6.64 -8.26
N LEU A 166 -6.31 6.36 -8.95
CA LEU A 166 -5.27 5.46 -8.47
C LEU A 166 -4.27 6.18 -7.57
N VAL A 167 -3.91 5.53 -6.48
CA VAL A 167 -2.86 6.00 -5.57
C VAL A 167 -1.50 5.84 -6.25
N HIS A 168 -0.73 6.92 -6.32
CA HIS A 168 0.63 6.92 -6.88
C HIS A 168 1.72 7.20 -5.83
N THR A 169 1.36 7.78 -4.71
CA THR A 169 2.30 8.09 -3.62
C THR A 169 1.64 7.79 -2.28
N VAL A 170 2.38 7.13 -1.40
CA VAL A 170 1.95 6.87 -0.02
C VAL A 170 3.07 7.28 0.93
N LYS A 171 2.72 7.97 2.01
CA LYS A 171 3.63 8.30 3.10
C LYS A 171 2.96 8.06 4.44
N THR A 172 3.65 7.41 5.36
CA THR A 172 3.14 7.14 6.70
C THR A 172 3.83 8.02 7.72
N THR A 173 3.08 8.49 8.70
CA THR A 173 3.57 9.29 9.84
C THR A 173 2.85 8.88 11.12
N PRO A 174 3.36 9.24 12.30
CA PRO A 174 2.57 9.17 13.51
C PRO A 174 1.25 9.93 13.35
N ALA A 175 0.16 9.46 13.97
CA ALA A 175 -1.19 10.00 13.74
C ALA A 175 -1.34 11.50 14.06
N ASN A 176 -0.50 12.05 14.94
CA ASN A 176 -0.53 13.47 15.33
C ASN A 176 0.05 14.42 14.28
N VAL A 177 0.72 13.92 13.25
CA VAL A 177 1.27 14.77 12.18
C VAL A 177 0.13 15.31 11.31
N HIS A 178 0.12 16.61 11.07
CA HIS A 178 -0.90 17.25 10.26
C HIS A 178 -0.71 16.96 8.76
N GLY A 179 -1.80 16.71 8.03
CA GLY A 179 -1.73 16.34 6.59
C GLY A 179 -1.01 17.40 5.73
N SER A 180 -1.25 18.67 6.02
CA SER A 180 -0.59 19.76 5.29
C SER A 180 0.93 19.73 5.40
N THR A 181 1.51 19.17 6.48
CA THR A 181 2.97 19.07 6.65
C THR A 181 3.62 18.19 5.59
N VAL A 182 2.92 17.13 5.19
CA VAL A 182 3.41 16.08 4.29
C VAL A 182 2.88 16.25 2.85
N ALA A 183 1.92 17.16 2.65
CA ALA A 183 1.18 17.29 1.40
C ALA A 183 2.07 17.48 0.16
N LEU A 184 3.15 18.27 0.26
CA LEU A 184 4.06 18.50 -0.87
C LEU A 184 4.87 17.25 -1.24
N ASP A 185 5.14 16.38 -0.27
CA ASP A 185 5.86 15.11 -0.48
C ASP A 185 5.00 14.07 -1.21
N LEU A 186 3.68 14.29 -1.29
CA LEU A 186 2.75 13.42 -2.02
C LEU A 186 2.67 13.77 -3.50
N LEU A 187 3.25 14.90 -3.89
CA LEU A 187 3.28 15.36 -5.26
C LEU A 187 4.47 14.74 -6.01
N HIS A 188 4.27 14.39 -7.27
CA HIS A 188 5.34 13.84 -8.12
C HIS A 188 6.06 14.92 -8.96
N GLY A 189 5.70 16.21 -8.81
CA GLY A 189 6.37 17.36 -9.42
C GLY A 189 5.99 17.67 -10.88
N LYS A 190 5.15 16.88 -11.51
CA LYS A 190 4.66 17.08 -12.90
C LYS A 190 3.19 17.53 -12.96
N GLU A 191 2.57 17.71 -11.82
CA GLU A 191 1.18 18.16 -11.70
C GLU A 191 1.03 19.61 -12.14
N LYS A 192 -0.10 19.89 -12.78
CA LYS A 192 -0.58 21.25 -13.03
C LYS A 192 -1.50 21.73 -11.91
N GLU A 193 -2.15 20.81 -11.23
CA GLU A 193 -3.16 21.07 -10.20
C GLU A 193 -3.02 20.09 -9.04
N ALA A 194 -3.20 20.59 -7.81
CA ALA A 194 -3.31 19.79 -6.59
C ALA A 194 -4.63 20.11 -5.89
N TYR A 195 -5.27 19.05 -5.39
CA TYR A 195 -6.59 19.12 -4.75
C TYR A 195 -6.47 18.60 -3.31
N GLY A 196 -7.20 19.20 -2.40
CA GLY A 196 -7.28 18.75 -1.01
C GLY A 196 -8.50 19.34 -0.31
N ASP A 197 -8.82 18.82 0.85
CA ASP A 197 -9.86 19.35 1.74
C ASP A 197 -9.36 20.58 2.52
N SER A 198 -10.20 21.12 3.38
CA SER A 198 -9.90 22.29 4.23
C SER A 198 -8.69 22.08 5.16
N GLY A 199 -8.36 20.83 5.51
CA GLY A 199 -7.19 20.49 6.30
C GLY A 199 -5.86 20.78 5.59
N TYR A 200 -5.88 21.05 4.29
CA TYR A 200 -4.71 21.40 3.50
C TYR A 200 -4.60 22.89 3.16
N LEU A 201 -5.39 23.75 3.79
CA LEU A 201 -5.30 25.19 3.59
C LEU A 201 -3.89 25.72 3.89
N GLY A 202 -3.39 26.61 3.04
CA GLY A 202 -2.09 27.27 3.21
C GLY A 202 -0.90 26.46 2.69
N ILE A 203 -1.08 25.30 2.06
CA ILE A 203 0.05 24.54 1.46
C ILE A 203 0.67 25.30 0.28
N ASP A 204 -0.10 26.12 -0.42
CA ASP A 204 0.33 27.02 -1.50
C ASP A 204 1.32 28.10 -1.04
N LYS A 205 1.27 28.45 0.25
CA LYS A 205 2.13 29.47 0.88
C LYS A 205 3.42 28.92 1.44
N LYS A 206 3.63 27.63 1.39
CA LYS A 206 4.88 27.02 1.87
C LYS A 206 6.05 27.38 0.96
N GLU A 207 7.22 27.56 1.54
CA GLU A 207 8.45 27.92 0.85
C GLU A 207 8.78 26.98 -0.32
N ASN A 208 8.54 25.67 -0.12
CA ASN A 208 8.79 24.62 -1.11
C ASN A 208 7.61 24.35 -2.03
N ALA A 209 6.53 25.15 -1.99
CA ALA A 209 5.37 24.95 -2.86
C ALA A 209 5.71 25.26 -4.33
N PRO A 210 5.34 24.40 -5.30
CA PRO A 210 5.61 24.63 -6.71
C PRO A 210 4.86 25.87 -7.21
N LYS A 211 5.57 26.92 -7.61
CA LYS A 211 5.00 28.22 -8.03
C LYS A 211 4.08 28.15 -9.26
N LYS A 212 4.25 27.15 -10.13
CA LYS A 212 3.46 26.99 -11.36
C LYS A 212 2.24 26.09 -11.18
N MET A 213 2.04 25.52 -9.99
CA MET A 213 0.95 24.61 -9.69
C MET A 213 -0.27 25.37 -9.15
N LYS A 214 -1.46 25.00 -9.57
CA LYS A 214 -2.72 25.53 -9.03
C LYS A 214 -3.20 24.66 -7.87
N PHE A 215 -3.24 25.21 -6.68
CA PHE A 215 -3.80 24.55 -5.50
C PHE A 215 -5.30 24.83 -5.41
N LYS A 216 -6.11 23.79 -5.45
CA LYS A 216 -7.58 23.83 -5.37
C LYS A 216 -8.03 23.17 -4.07
N ILE A 217 -7.89 23.91 -2.99
CA ILE A 217 -8.28 23.46 -1.64
C ILE A 217 -9.70 23.90 -1.37
N VAL A 218 -10.58 22.94 -1.06
CA VAL A 218 -11.98 23.19 -0.74
C VAL A 218 -12.03 23.85 0.65
N LYS A 219 -12.60 25.07 0.71
CA LYS A 219 -12.92 25.71 1.99
C LYS A 219 -14.22 25.10 2.50
N GLU A 220 -14.29 24.74 3.78
CA GLU A 220 -15.54 24.41 4.42
C GLU A 220 -16.53 25.58 4.23
N MET A 221 -17.60 25.34 3.49
CA MET A 221 -18.75 26.23 3.56
C MET A 221 -19.41 25.99 4.91
N MET A 222 -19.30 26.95 5.84
CA MET A 222 -20.15 26.95 7.02
C MET A 222 -21.59 27.12 6.53
N ILE A 223 -22.32 26.03 6.45
CA ILE A 223 -23.77 26.07 6.31
C ILE A 223 -24.27 26.64 7.64
N LYS A 224 -24.54 27.95 7.68
CA LYS A 224 -25.32 28.55 8.76
C LYS A 224 -26.74 28.05 8.58
N TYR A 225 -27.13 27.07 9.37
CA TYR A 225 -28.55 26.81 9.58
C TYR A 225 -29.14 28.04 10.29
N ASN A 226 -29.96 28.81 9.58
CA ASN A 226 -30.86 29.80 10.16
C ASN A 226 -32.06 29.07 10.74
#